data_cbc8f0c347b1e379c392a27f58ed73ed
#
_entry.id   cbc8f0c347b1e379c392a27f58ed73ed
#
_cell.length_a   1.000
_cell.length_b   1.000
_cell.length_c   1.000
_cell.angle_alpha   90.00
_cell.angle_beta   90.00
_cell.angle_gamma   90.00
#
_symmetry.space_group_name_H-M   'P 1'
#
loop_
_entity.id
_entity.type
_entity.pdbx_description
1 polymer ?
#
loop_
_entity_poly.entity_id
_entity_poly.type
_entity_poly.pdbx_seq_one_letter_code
_entity_poly.pdbx_strand_id
1 'polypeptide(L)'
;HSDLVGHVQEASVEQVNLALDNAVNAQAEWSNTPKNTRATCLQRAADIMQSRLQELMILLCRESGKTYANAIAEVREAIDFLRYYAAQMIDLDQNTVIQPLGTVLCISPWNFPLAIFTGQISAALVAGNTVIAKPAEQTPLIAAQAIQILWQAGIPQDVLQLLPGQGETVGAQLSADARIQGIMFTGSTDVAKILQ
;
A
#
# COMPACT_ATOMS: atom_id res chain seq x y z
N HIS A 1 -25.32 7.10 19.34
CA HIS A 1 -25.62 6.74 17.94
C HIS A 1 -24.38 6.11 17.34
N SER A 2 -24.45 4.81 17.01
CA SER A 2 -23.41 4.14 16.27
C SER A 2 -23.51 4.56 14.80
N ASP A 3 -22.64 5.47 14.34
CA ASP A 3 -22.52 5.80 12.92
C ASP A 3 -21.66 4.72 12.25
N LEU A 4 -22.29 3.83 11.51
CA LEU A 4 -21.61 2.77 10.78
C LEU A 4 -20.90 3.37 9.55
N VAL A 5 -19.58 3.29 9.50
CA VAL A 5 -18.77 3.78 8.38
C VAL A 5 -18.64 2.73 7.28
N GLY A 6 -18.52 1.46 7.66
CA GLY A 6 -18.42 0.34 6.73
C GLY A 6 -18.18 -0.99 7.46
N HIS A 7 -17.97 -2.02 6.66
CA HIS A 7 -17.61 -3.35 7.12
C HIS A 7 -16.32 -3.80 6.46
N VAL A 8 -15.50 -4.54 7.19
CA VAL A 8 -14.31 -5.20 6.67
C VAL A 8 -14.37 -6.68 7.04
N GLN A 9 -13.96 -7.53 6.11
CA GLN A 9 -13.71 -8.94 6.38
C GLN A 9 -12.20 -9.12 6.51
N GLU A 10 -11.75 -9.64 7.64
CA GLU A 10 -10.35 -10.00 7.84
C GLU A 10 -9.96 -11.17 6.93
N ALA A 11 -8.73 -11.19 6.48
CA ALA A 11 -8.22 -12.23 5.60
C ALA A 11 -8.09 -13.56 6.36
N SER A 12 -8.58 -14.65 5.75
CA SER A 12 -8.36 -16.00 6.24
C SER A 12 -6.94 -16.50 5.90
N VAL A 13 -6.51 -17.58 6.53
CA VAL A 13 -5.21 -18.25 6.24
C VAL A 13 -5.11 -18.63 4.76
N GLU A 14 -6.20 -19.12 4.17
CA GLU A 14 -6.26 -19.51 2.75
C GLU A 14 -6.12 -18.28 1.84
N GLN A 15 -6.76 -17.16 2.20
CA GLN A 15 -6.66 -15.90 1.45
C GLN A 15 -5.25 -15.32 1.54
N VAL A 16 -4.59 -15.40 2.69
CA VAL A 16 -3.19 -15.00 2.84
C VAL A 16 -2.29 -15.84 1.93
N ASN A 17 -2.45 -17.16 1.93
CA ASN A 17 -1.65 -18.04 1.06
C ASN A 17 -1.88 -17.75 -0.42
N LEU A 18 -3.14 -17.60 -0.85
CA LEU A 18 -3.48 -17.28 -2.23
C LEU A 18 -2.88 -15.94 -2.67
N ALA A 19 -2.94 -14.92 -1.82
CA ALA A 19 -2.38 -13.60 -2.11
C ALA A 19 -0.84 -13.65 -2.26
N LEU A 20 -0.17 -14.41 -1.41
CA LEU A 20 1.27 -14.62 -1.50
C LEU A 20 1.66 -15.36 -2.79
N ASP A 21 0.92 -16.43 -3.15
CA ASP A 21 1.16 -17.15 -4.41
C ASP A 21 0.96 -16.26 -5.63
N ASN A 22 -0.11 -15.45 -5.65
CA ASN A 22 -0.37 -14.48 -6.71
C ASN A 22 0.78 -13.48 -6.85
N ALA A 23 1.22 -12.89 -5.73
CA ALA A 23 2.31 -11.91 -5.73
C ALA A 23 3.64 -12.51 -6.24
N VAL A 24 3.99 -13.71 -5.79
CA VAL A 24 5.20 -14.43 -6.26
C VAL A 24 5.13 -14.73 -7.76
N ASN A 25 3.99 -15.21 -8.24
CA ASN A 25 3.80 -15.54 -9.66
C ASN A 25 3.84 -14.30 -10.55
N ALA A 26 3.32 -13.15 -10.09
CA ALA A 26 3.32 -11.89 -10.84
C ALA A 26 4.68 -11.18 -10.84
N GLN A 27 5.60 -11.53 -9.91
CA GLN A 27 6.85 -10.80 -9.69
C GLN A 27 7.71 -10.67 -10.94
N ALA A 28 7.88 -11.74 -11.71
CA ALA A 28 8.75 -11.72 -12.90
C ALA A 28 8.22 -10.77 -13.98
N GLU A 29 6.93 -10.78 -14.26
CA GLU A 29 6.30 -9.90 -15.23
C GLU A 29 6.35 -8.44 -14.80
N TRP A 30 5.99 -8.16 -13.53
CA TRP A 30 6.01 -6.80 -12.99
C TRP A 30 7.41 -6.21 -12.96
N SER A 31 8.43 -6.96 -12.55
CA SER A 31 9.81 -6.50 -12.54
C SER A 31 10.34 -6.14 -13.93
N ASN A 32 9.90 -6.88 -14.96
CA ASN A 32 10.25 -6.63 -16.35
C ASN A 32 9.41 -5.51 -17.02
N THR A 33 8.33 -5.06 -16.37
CA THR A 33 7.56 -3.91 -16.85
C THR A 33 8.43 -2.67 -16.87
N PRO A 34 8.49 -1.91 -17.99
CA PRO A 34 9.33 -0.72 -18.08
C PRO A 34 9.13 0.26 -16.93
N LYS A 35 10.21 0.82 -16.39
CA LYS A 35 10.16 1.74 -15.24
C LYS A 35 9.20 2.91 -15.47
N ASN A 36 9.16 3.46 -16.70
CA ASN A 36 8.26 4.55 -17.06
C ASN A 36 6.79 4.14 -17.04
N THR A 37 6.47 2.89 -17.39
CA THR A 37 5.11 2.36 -17.30
C THR A 37 4.66 2.26 -15.84
N ARG A 38 5.51 1.73 -14.95
CA ARG A 38 5.23 1.67 -13.52
C ARG A 38 5.04 3.07 -12.92
N ALA A 39 5.93 4.02 -13.28
CA ALA A 39 5.81 5.42 -12.86
C ALA A 39 4.53 6.08 -13.35
N THR A 40 4.12 5.82 -14.60
CA THR A 40 2.86 6.34 -15.17
C THR A 40 1.64 5.83 -14.40
N CYS A 41 1.64 4.58 -13.92
CA CYS A 41 0.57 4.08 -13.06
C CYS A 41 0.46 4.89 -11.76
N LEU A 42 1.59 5.22 -11.12
CA LEU A 42 1.56 6.05 -9.91
C LEU A 42 1.07 7.48 -10.19
N GLN A 43 1.48 8.09 -11.30
CA GLN A 43 0.99 9.43 -11.69
C GLN A 43 -0.52 9.44 -11.91
N ARG A 44 -1.06 8.42 -12.60
CA ARG A 44 -2.51 8.25 -12.77
C ARG A 44 -3.22 8.05 -11.42
N ALA A 45 -2.64 7.25 -10.52
CA ALA A 45 -3.19 7.09 -9.17
C ALA A 45 -3.24 8.42 -8.41
N ALA A 46 -2.20 9.25 -8.51
CA ALA A 46 -2.18 10.58 -7.93
C ALA A 46 -3.31 11.48 -8.48
N ASP A 47 -3.55 11.44 -9.79
CA ASP A 47 -4.61 12.24 -10.43
C ASP A 47 -6.01 11.74 -10.04
N ILE A 48 -6.23 10.43 -9.95
CA ILE A 48 -7.49 9.85 -9.45
C ILE A 48 -7.69 10.25 -7.99
N MET A 49 -6.67 10.12 -7.15
CA MET A 49 -6.73 10.49 -5.73
C MET A 49 -7.04 11.98 -5.56
N GLN A 50 -6.42 12.84 -6.37
CA GLN A 50 -6.68 14.29 -6.40
C GLN A 50 -8.15 14.59 -6.78
N SER A 51 -8.72 13.89 -7.75
CA SER A 51 -10.11 14.06 -8.16
C SER A 51 -11.12 13.61 -7.11
N ARG A 52 -10.74 12.66 -6.24
CA ARG A 52 -11.54 12.10 -5.15
C ARG A 52 -11.18 12.67 -3.77
N LEU A 53 -10.47 13.81 -3.71
CA LEU A 53 -9.96 14.40 -2.47
C LEU A 53 -11.04 14.55 -1.40
N GLN A 54 -12.22 15.07 -1.75
CA GLN A 54 -13.30 15.27 -0.79
C GLN A 54 -13.84 13.96 -0.19
N GLU A 55 -13.99 12.93 -1.03
CA GLU A 55 -14.44 11.61 -0.60
C GLU A 55 -13.45 10.97 0.39
N LEU A 56 -12.17 10.99 0.04
CA LEU A 56 -11.10 10.44 0.88
C LEU A 56 -10.97 11.21 2.20
N MET A 57 -11.08 12.53 2.16
CA MET A 57 -11.07 13.38 3.35
C MET A 57 -12.24 13.03 4.30
N ILE A 58 -13.46 12.87 3.76
CA ILE A 58 -14.63 12.49 4.56
C ILE A 58 -14.42 11.13 5.21
N LEU A 59 -13.90 10.17 4.46
CA LEU A 59 -13.62 8.83 4.99
C LEU A 59 -12.57 8.87 6.10
N LEU A 60 -11.47 9.61 5.92
CA LEU A 60 -10.45 9.82 6.97
C LEU A 60 -11.04 10.44 8.24
N CYS A 61 -11.92 11.43 8.12
CA CYS A 61 -12.59 12.04 9.28
C CYS A 61 -13.48 11.03 10.00
N ARG A 62 -14.23 10.20 9.27
CA ARG A 62 -15.18 9.24 9.85
C ARG A 62 -14.51 8.00 10.43
N GLU A 63 -13.50 7.45 9.76
CA GLU A 63 -12.84 6.21 10.17
C GLU A 63 -11.75 6.45 11.21
N SER A 64 -10.89 7.45 11.00
CA SER A 64 -9.74 7.71 11.89
C SER A 64 -9.90 8.90 12.83
N GLY A 65 -11.05 9.58 12.80
CA GLY A 65 -11.34 10.70 13.69
C GLY A 65 -10.50 11.96 13.41
N LYS A 66 -9.98 12.13 12.21
CA LYS A 66 -9.15 13.28 11.85
C LYS A 66 -9.97 14.57 11.75
N THR A 67 -9.32 15.69 12.05
CA THR A 67 -9.85 17.02 11.70
C THR A 67 -9.79 17.21 10.18
N TYR A 68 -10.63 18.09 9.63
CA TYR A 68 -10.60 18.41 8.20
C TYR A 68 -9.21 18.87 7.73
N ALA A 69 -8.53 19.70 8.51
CA ALA A 69 -7.19 20.20 8.18
C ALA A 69 -6.17 19.03 8.08
N ASN A 70 -6.19 18.11 9.02
CA ASN A 70 -5.30 16.94 9.01
C ASN A 70 -5.67 15.96 7.89
N ALA A 71 -6.97 15.76 7.60
CA ALA A 71 -7.41 14.89 6.53
C ALA A 71 -7.00 15.43 5.14
N ILE A 72 -7.14 16.75 4.90
CA ILE A 72 -6.67 17.38 3.66
C ILE A 72 -5.15 17.25 3.52
N ALA A 73 -4.39 17.50 4.59
CA ALA A 73 -2.94 17.39 4.58
C ALA A 73 -2.51 15.95 4.25
N GLU A 74 -3.17 14.96 4.82
CA GLU A 74 -2.85 13.55 4.58
C GLU A 74 -3.17 13.09 3.15
N VAL A 75 -4.31 13.49 2.58
CA VAL A 75 -4.60 13.19 1.16
C VAL A 75 -3.55 13.81 0.24
N ARG A 76 -3.14 15.05 0.52
CA ARG A 76 -2.07 15.72 -0.24
C ARG A 76 -0.75 14.99 -0.13
N GLU A 77 -0.37 14.58 1.07
CA GLU A 77 0.86 13.81 1.31
C GLU A 77 0.85 12.47 0.56
N ALA A 78 -0.28 11.76 0.54
CA ALA A 78 -0.43 10.53 -0.24
C ALA A 78 -0.23 10.79 -1.76
N ILE A 79 -0.81 11.86 -2.29
CA ILE A 79 -0.64 12.29 -3.67
C ILE A 79 0.82 12.65 -3.95
N ASP A 80 1.46 13.36 -3.02
CA ASP A 80 2.86 13.78 -3.16
C ASP A 80 3.80 12.57 -3.15
N PHE A 81 3.57 11.55 -2.32
CA PHE A 81 4.34 10.30 -2.36
C PHE A 81 4.22 9.59 -3.72
N LEU A 82 3.02 9.48 -4.28
CA LEU A 82 2.82 8.89 -5.60
C LEU A 82 3.63 9.62 -6.68
N ARG A 83 3.56 10.94 -6.70
CA ARG A 83 4.29 11.79 -7.65
C ARG A 83 5.80 11.76 -7.41
N TYR A 84 6.21 11.80 -6.15
CA TYR A 84 7.63 11.78 -5.77
C TYR A 84 8.32 10.50 -6.23
N TYR A 85 7.77 9.32 -5.88
CA TYR A 85 8.38 8.06 -6.27
C TYR A 85 8.31 7.80 -7.77
N ALA A 86 7.25 8.26 -8.45
CA ALA A 86 7.20 8.24 -9.91
C ALA A 86 8.31 9.08 -10.53
N ALA A 87 8.53 10.31 -10.06
CA ALA A 87 9.58 11.20 -10.53
C ALA A 87 10.98 10.60 -10.26
N GLN A 88 11.24 10.12 -9.04
CA GLN A 88 12.51 9.48 -8.67
C GLN A 88 12.85 8.31 -9.63
N MET A 89 11.85 7.50 -10.00
CA MET A 89 12.06 6.38 -10.90
C MET A 89 12.37 6.85 -12.32
N ILE A 90 11.70 7.90 -12.82
CA ILE A 90 11.94 8.47 -14.15
C ILE A 90 13.34 9.09 -14.24
N ASP A 91 13.73 9.81 -13.21
CA ASP A 91 15.00 10.56 -13.15
C ASP A 91 16.24 9.68 -12.96
N LEU A 92 16.07 8.41 -12.57
CA LEU A 92 17.17 7.46 -12.48
C LEU A 92 17.86 7.30 -13.84
N ASP A 93 19.20 7.40 -13.84
CA ASP A 93 20.02 7.17 -15.02
C ASP A 93 19.62 5.85 -15.71
N GLN A 94 19.59 5.87 -17.04
CA GLN A 94 19.28 4.69 -17.85
C GLN A 94 20.26 3.54 -17.62
N ASN A 95 21.49 3.85 -17.18
CA ASN A 95 22.51 2.86 -16.84
C ASN A 95 22.38 2.32 -15.40
N THR A 96 21.47 2.87 -14.58
CA THR A 96 21.22 2.37 -13.23
C THR A 96 20.46 1.06 -13.29
N VAL A 97 21.10 -0.01 -12.86
CA VAL A 97 20.44 -1.33 -12.71
C VAL A 97 19.63 -1.33 -11.42
N ILE A 98 18.31 -1.43 -11.55
CA ILE A 98 17.42 -1.63 -10.41
C ILE A 98 17.13 -3.12 -10.33
N GLN A 99 17.43 -3.72 -9.19
CA GLN A 99 17.08 -5.09 -8.91
C GLN A 99 16.01 -5.13 -7.82
N PRO A 100 14.76 -5.48 -8.16
CA PRO A 100 13.71 -5.65 -7.16
C PRO A 100 14.06 -6.74 -6.14
N LEU A 101 13.60 -6.57 -4.91
CA LEU A 101 13.76 -7.58 -3.87
C LEU A 101 12.90 -8.82 -4.13
N GLY A 102 11.69 -8.62 -4.64
CA GLY A 102 10.67 -9.65 -4.80
C GLY A 102 9.33 -9.21 -4.21
N THR A 103 8.67 -10.10 -3.48
CA THR A 103 7.42 -9.75 -2.77
C THR A 103 7.74 -8.98 -1.49
N VAL A 104 7.20 -7.76 -1.38
CA VAL A 104 7.41 -6.88 -0.22
C VAL A 104 6.12 -6.77 0.59
N LEU A 105 6.23 -6.98 1.90
CA LEU A 105 5.16 -6.74 2.86
C LEU A 105 5.20 -5.29 3.34
N CYS A 106 4.13 -4.53 3.10
CA CYS A 106 3.96 -3.18 3.61
C CYS A 106 2.99 -3.18 4.79
N ILE A 107 3.46 -2.81 5.98
CA ILE A 107 2.66 -2.70 7.22
C ILE A 107 2.63 -1.24 7.64
N SER A 108 1.44 -0.65 7.67
CA SER A 108 1.24 0.77 7.97
C SER A 108 0.50 1.01 9.28
N PRO A 109 0.68 2.20 9.91
CA PRO A 109 0.04 2.56 11.15
C PRO A 109 -1.38 3.12 10.91
N TRP A 110 -2.17 3.21 12.00
CA TRP A 110 -3.52 3.75 11.98
C TRP A 110 -3.59 5.29 11.96
N ASN A 111 -2.57 5.99 12.43
CA ASN A 111 -2.57 7.45 12.59
C ASN A 111 -2.28 8.23 11.30
N PHE A 112 -1.67 7.59 10.30
CA PHE A 112 -1.53 8.07 8.92
C PHE A 112 -1.93 6.97 7.93
N PRO A 113 -3.22 6.56 7.97
CA PRO A 113 -3.67 5.34 7.31
C PRO A 113 -3.73 5.42 5.79
N LEU A 114 -3.71 6.63 5.22
CA LEU A 114 -3.66 6.84 3.78
C LEU A 114 -2.25 7.20 3.30
N ALA A 115 -1.60 8.20 3.92
CA ALA A 115 -0.34 8.73 3.41
C ALA A 115 0.80 7.72 3.56
N ILE A 116 1.05 7.19 4.76
CA ILE A 116 2.14 6.23 4.99
C ILE A 116 1.85 4.92 4.24
N PHE A 117 0.61 4.44 4.25
CA PHE A 117 0.18 3.27 3.49
C PHE A 117 0.50 3.42 1.99
N THR A 118 0.07 4.53 1.37
CA THR A 118 0.32 4.82 -0.04
C THR A 118 1.82 5.00 -0.31
N GLY A 119 2.55 5.68 0.58
CA GLY A 119 3.98 5.93 0.44
C GLY A 119 4.81 4.65 0.39
N GLN A 120 4.59 3.71 1.31
CA GLN A 120 5.27 2.42 1.32
C GLN A 120 4.97 1.62 0.04
N ILE A 121 3.70 1.51 -0.33
CA ILE A 121 3.25 0.75 -1.50
C ILE A 121 3.82 1.34 -2.78
N SER A 122 3.74 2.66 -2.96
CA SER A 122 4.22 3.32 -4.18
C SER A 122 5.74 3.16 -4.37
N ALA A 123 6.52 3.30 -3.30
CA ALA A 123 7.97 3.08 -3.33
C ALA A 123 8.32 1.65 -3.75
N ALA A 124 7.66 0.65 -3.16
CA ALA A 124 7.89 -0.75 -3.48
C ALA A 124 7.48 -1.10 -4.92
N LEU A 125 6.27 -0.69 -5.34
CA LEU A 125 5.73 -0.98 -6.67
C LEU A 125 6.59 -0.37 -7.79
N VAL A 126 6.96 0.91 -7.66
CA VAL A 126 7.72 1.57 -8.74
C VAL A 126 9.12 1.00 -8.89
N ALA A 127 9.71 0.48 -7.81
CA ALA A 127 10.99 -0.24 -7.84
C ALA A 127 10.87 -1.65 -8.49
N GLY A 128 9.66 -2.11 -8.83
CA GLY A 128 9.44 -3.38 -9.51
C GLY A 128 9.14 -4.56 -8.58
N ASN A 129 8.85 -4.31 -7.31
CA ASN A 129 8.42 -5.33 -6.36
C ASN A 129 6.92 -5.58 -6.46
N THR A 130 6.46 -6.81 -6.21
CA THR A 130 5.06 -7.06 -5.87
C THR A 130 4.82 -6.73 -4.40
N VAL A 131 3.59 -6.40 -4.04
CA VAL A 131 3.27 -5.87 -2.70
C VAL A 131 2.11 -6.63 -2.06
N ILE A 132 2.35 -7.05 -0.83
CA ILE A 132 1.29 -7.44 0.12
C ILE A 132 1.08 -6.25 1.06
N ALA A 133 -0.09 -5.64 1.01
CA ALA A 133 -0.42 -4.47 1.81
C ALA A 133 -1.29 -4.85 3.00
N LYS A 134 -0.75 -4.71 4.21
CA LYS A 134 -1.48 -4.92 5.47
C LYS A 134 -1.71 -3.57 6.17
N PRO A 135 -2.91 -3.00 6.08
CA PRO A 135 -3.25 -1.80 6.84
C PRO A 135 -3.38 -2.11 8.34
N ALA A 136 -3.38 -1.07 9.15
CA ALA A 136 -3.78 -1.20 10.54
C ALA A 136 -5.26 -1.64 10.63
N GLU A 137 -5.57 -2.49 11.60
CA GLU A 137 -6.91 -3.03 11.79
C GLU A 137 -7.98 -1.98 12.11
N GLN A 138 -7.57 -0.82 12.62
CA GLN A 138 -8.45 0.31 12.96
C GLN A 138 -8.90 1.12 11.73
N THR A 139 -8.17 1.04 10.60
CA THR A 139 -8.36 1.93 9.45
C THR A 139 -8.28 1.19 8.09
N PRO A 140 -9.03 0.10 7.92
CA PRO A 140 -8.96 -0.72 6.70
C PRO A 140 -9.74 -0.13 5.51
N LEU A 141 -10.75 0.73 5.75
CA LEU A 141 -11.62 1.22 4.68
C LEU A 141 -10.89 2.25 3.80
N ILE A 142 -10.16 3.18 4.40
CA ILE A 142 -9.37 4.15 3.63
C ILE A 142 -8.25 3.46 2.86
N ALA A 143 -7.64 2.43 3.46
CA ALA A 143 -6.64 1.60 2.78
C ALA A 143 -7.23 0.88 1.55
N ALA A 144 -8.45 0.32 1.69
CA ALA A 144 -9.15 -0.31 0.57
C ALA A 144 -9.43 0.68 -0.58
N GLN A 145 -9.78 1.95 -0.27
CA GLN A 145 -9.94 2.99 -1.29
C GLN A 145 -8.61 3.30 -2.00
N ALA A 146 -7.51 3.37 -1.27
CA ALA A 146 -6.18 3.57 -1.87
C ALA A 146 -5.82 2.43 -2.84
N ILE A 147 -6.05 1.18 -2.44
CA ILE A 147 -5.81 0.00 -3.29
C ILE A 147 -6.67 0.04 -4.55
N GLN A 148 -7.97 0.34 -4.44
CA GLN A 148 -8.86 0.46 -5.60
C GLN A 148 -8.38 1.55 -6.57
N ILE A 149 -7.91 2.68 -6.08
CA ILE A 149 -7.34 3.76 -6.90
C ILE A 149 -6.09 3.26 -7.65
N LEU A 150 -5.20 2.54 -6.98
CA LEU A 150 -3.99 1.97 -7.60
C LEU A 150 -4.34 0.95 -8.70
N TRP A 151 -5.32 0.07 -8.47
CA TRP A 151 -5.81 -0.86 -9.50
C TRP A 151 -6.44 -0.12 -10.69
N GLN A 152 -7.29 0.89 -10.44
CA GLN A 152 -7.87 1.74 -11.49
C GLN A 152 -6.80 2.48 -12.31
N ALA A 153 -5.69 2.82 -11.69
CA ALA A 153 -4.55 3.47 -12.34
C ALA A 153 -3.72 2.53 -13.23
N GLY A 154 -3.97 1.22 -13.17
CA GLY A 154 -3.32 0.22 -14.01
C GLY A 154 -2.33 -0.70 -13.30
N ILE A 155 -2.26 -0.66 -11.95
CA ILE A 155 -1.52 -1.68 -11.19
C ILE A 155 -2.32 -2.99 -11.23
N PRO A 156 -1.74 -4.13 -11.68
CA PRO A 156 -2.43 -5.41 -11.69
C PRO A 156 -2.80 -5.89 -10.27
N GLN A 157 -3.93 -6.59 -10.16
CA GLN A 157 -4.41 -7.03 -8.84
C GLN A 157 -3.54 -8.12 -8.21
N ASP A 158 -2.88 -8.93 -9.00
CA ASP A 158 -1.91 -9.94 -8.55
C ASP A 158 -0.56 -9.34 -8.12
N VAL A 159 -0.23 -8.15 -8.62
CA VAL A 159 0.95 -7.38 -8.20
C VAL A 159 0.76 -6.67 -6.86
N LEU A 160 -0.48 -6.26 -6.55
CA LEU A 160 -0.82 -5.53 -5.32
C LEU A 160 -2.00 -6.19 -4.62
N GLN A 161 -1.73 -6.82 -3.49
CA GLN A 161 -2.71 -7.55 -2.69
C GLN A 161 -3.03 -6.80 -1.39
N LEU A 162 -4.32 -6.69 -1.04
CA LEU A 162 -4.77 -6.09 0.23
C LEU A 162 -5.17 -7.21 1.19
N LEU A 163 -4.53 -7.27 2.36
CA LEU A 163 -4.85 -8.25 3.40
C LEU A 163 -5.14 -7.56 4.74
N PRO A 164 -6.38 -7.14 4.98
CA PRO A 164 -6.78 -6.61 6.27
C PRO A 164 -6.82 -7.72 7.32
N GLY A 165 -6.47 -7.40 8.54
CA GLY A 165 -6.49 -8.31 9.68
C GLY A 165 -5.60 -7.84 10.81
N GLN A 166 -5.68 -8.54 11.94
CA GLN A 166 -4.95 -8.20 13.16
C GLN A 166 -3.44 -8.47 13.00
N GLY A 167 -2.64 -7.74 13.77
CA GLY A 167 -1.18 -7.90 13.79
C GLY A 167 -0.76 -9.30 14.20
N GLU A 168 -1.39 -9.84 15.24
CA GLU A 168 -1.07 -11.12 15.87
C GLU A 168 -1.47 -12.35 15.01
N THR A 169 -2.35 -12.17 14.03
CA THR A 169 -2.80 -13.24 13.13
C THR A 169 -2.25 -13.04 11.73
N VAL A 170 -2.88 -12.18 10.93
CA VAL A 170 -2.47 -11.93 9.54
C VAL A 170 -1.06 -11.35 9.45
N GLY A 171 -0.73 -10.39 10.33
CA GLY A 171 0.61 -9.80 10.39
C GLY A 171 1.70 -10.82 10.72
N ALA A 172 1.47 -11.63 11.74
CA ALA A 172 2.41 -12.67 12.16
C ALA A 172 2.59 -13.74 11.08
N GLN A 173 1.51 -14.19 10.45
CA GLN A 173 1.59 -15.15 9.34
C GLN A 173 2.41 -14.60 8.17
N LEU A 174 2.15 -13.35 7.76
CA LEU A 174 2.84 -12.72 6.64
C LEU A 174 4.33 -12.50 6.92
N SER A 175 4.67 -11.99 8.11
CA SER A 175 6.06 -11.67 8.46
C SER A 175 6.95 -12.91 8.62
N ALA A 176 6.37 -14.05 8.94
CA ALA A 176 7.10 -15.34 9.07
C ALA A 176 7.19 -16.12 7.73
N ASP A 177 6.53 -15.68 6.67
CA ASP A 177 6.46 -16.43 5.41
C ASP A 177 7.70 -16.19 4.53
N ALA A 178 8.36 -17.26 4.12
CA ALA A 178 9.59 -17.21 3.33
C ALA A 178 9.42 -16.60 1.92
N ARG A 179 8.18 -16.45 1.42
CA ARG A 179 7.86 -15.76 0.16
C ARG A 179 8.01 -14.24 0.29
N ILE A 180 7.99 -13.68 1.51
CA ILE A 180 8.27 -12.26 1.75
C ILE A 180 9.78 -12.03 1.71
N GLN A 181 10.22 -11.18 0.79
CA GLN A 181 11.63 -10.85 0.57
C GLN A 181 12.04 -9.51 1.20
N GLY A 182 11.09 -8.75 1.68
CA GLY A 182 11.34 -7.48 2.38
C GLY A 182 10.11 -7.01 3.14
N ILE A 183 10.33 -6.29 4.23
CA ILE A 183 9.25 -5.70 5.04
C ILE A 183 9.47 -4.19 5.13
N MET A 184 8.47 -3.41 4.73
CA MET A 184 8.38 -1.97 4.99
C MET A 184 7.40 -1.75 6.13
N PHE A 185 7.90 -1.32 7.27
CA PHE A 185 7.12 -1.16 8.49
C PHE A 185 7.15 0.27 9.00
N THR A 186 5.99 0.79 9.37
CA THR A 186 5.85 1.99 10.18
C THR A 186 4.84 1.72 11.29
N GLY A 187 5.25 1.93 12.54
CA GLY A 187 4.42 1.64 13.71
C GLY A 187 5.19 1.82 15.02
N SER A 188 4.80 1.07 16.06
CA SER A 188 5.46 1.13 17.36
C SER A 188 6.84 0.46 17.37
N THR A 189 7.72 0.94 18.25
CA THR A 189 9.03 0.30 18.47
C THR A 189 8.91 -1.16 18.92
N ASP A 190 7.87 -1.48 19.69
CA ASP A 190 7.66 -2.84 20.19
C ASP A 190 7.35 -3.82 19.05
N VAL A 191 6.48 -3.42 18.11
CA VAL A 191 6.21 -4.23 16.91
C VAL A 191 7.44 -4.32 16.01
N ALA A 192 8.21 -3.23 15.86
CA ALA A 192 9.45 -3.26 15.08
C ALA A 192 10.46 -4.29 15.60
N LYS A 193 10.57 -4.45 16.94
CA LYS A 193 11.43 -5.47 17.57
C LYS A 193 10.96 -6.91 17.34
N ILE A 194 9.65 -7.10 17.16
CA ILE A 194 9.09 -8.44 16.87
C ILE A 194 9.39 -8.84 15.41
N LEU A 195 9.46 -7.85 14.50
CA LEU A 195 9.72 -8.06 13.07
C LEU A 195 11.22 -8.25 12.73
N GLN A 196 12.12 -7.99 13.66
CA GLN A 196 13.58 -8.20 13.51
C GLN A 196 13.95 -9.65 13.74
#